data_8524117fc0fe5fff94ce5985f52bd9ff
#
_entry.id   8524117fc0fe5fff94ce5985f52bd9ff
#
_cell.length_a   1.000
_cell.length_b   1.000
_cell.length_c   1.000
_cell.angle_alpha   90.00
_cell.angle_beta   90.00
_cell.angle_gamma   90.00
#
_symmetry.space_group_name_H-M   'P 1'
#
loop_
_entity.id
_entity.type
_entity.pdbx_description
1 polymer ?
#
loop_
_entity_poly.entity_id
_entity_poly.type
_entity_poly.pdbx_seq_one_letter_code
_entity_poly.pdbx_strand_id
1 'polypeptide(L)'
;QLPLSDCGAMAVDFRGGSGIATSIGHAPAAALVNPVAGSQLAIAEALTNIVFAPLTYGLEGVSLSANWMWPCRNEGEDARLYDAVEAASDLAISLGINIPTGKDSLSMTQKYPDGSKVLSPGTVIISAIGEVSDVKKILSPVLLPRPDYPVYHIDFSFAPLALGGSALGDETPRIEEPEYFREAFTAIQELLQRGVLVAGHDISAGGLVTALLEMCFPNVSGGLSVDLSAFPEGDLVKLLFAENPGVLVQTSDPEALEAVLRDASIGFARIAVPEATGRQLSLCLGNETLLSLDIDAKRDLWYRSSYLMDKYQSSEEQAKERFTNYKKQPLQFHYPEGFTGKLAD
;
A
#
# COMPACT_ATOMS: atom_id res chain seq x y z
N GLN A 1 -10.24 -12.50 -9.90
CA GLN A 1 -8.91 -12.06 -9.46
C GLN A 1 -9.07 -10.92 -8.48
N LEU A 2 -8.43 -11.03 -7.33
CA LEU A 2 -8.43 -9.93 -6.35
C LEU A 2 -7.54 -8.79 -6.87
N PRO A 3 -7.99 -7.53 -6.80
CA PRO A 3 -7.21 -6.38 -7.25
C PRO A 3 -6.21 -5.93 -6.16
N LEU A 4 -5.34 -6.85 -5.73
CA LEU A 4 -4.29 -6.58 -4.76
C LEU A 4 -2.97 -6.52 -5.50
N SER A 5 -2.44 -5.31 -5.65
CA SER A 5 -1.13 -5.04 -6.26
C SER A 5 -0.72 -3.62 -5.91
N ASP A 6 0.46 -3.45 -5.36
CA ASP A 6 0.97 -2.14 -4.90
C ASP A 6 1.38 -1.27 -6.08
N CYS A 7 1.92 -1.87 -7.13
CA CYS A 7 2.28 -1.16 -8.35
C CYS A 7 1.89 -1.94 -9.60
N GLY A 8 1.73 -1.22 -10.71
CA GLY A 8 1.61 -1.79 -12.05
C GLY A 8 2.91 -1.63 -12.80
N ALA A 9 3.33 -2.67 -13.53
CA ALA A 9 4.53 -2.56 -14.33
C ALA A 9 4.35 -3.17 -15.72
N MET A 10 5.07 -2.60 -16.68
CA MET A 10 5.04 -3.02 -18.06
C MET A 10 6.45 -3.00 -18.66
N ALA A 11 6.83 -4.07 -19.34
CA ALA A 11 8.09 -4.11 -20.06
C ALA A 11 8.06 -3.14 -21.27
N VAL A 12 9.19 -2.50 -21.56
CA VAL A 12 9.32 -1.58 -22.71
C VAL A 12 9.44 -2.32 -24.04
N ASP A 13 9.74 -3.63 -23.99
CA ASP A 13 9.80 -4.50 -25.18
C ASP A 13 9.26 -5.90 -24.88
N PHE A 14 9.13 -6.72 -25.92
CA PHE A 14 8.67 -8.11 -25.79
C PHE A 14 9.73 -9.09 -25.23
N ARG A 15 10.93 -8.65 -24.90
CA ARG A 15 11.97 -9.47 -24.28
C ARG A 15 11.76 -9.60 -22.77
N GLY A 16 10.99 -8.65 -22.18
CA GLY A 16 10.58 -8.68 -20.77
C GLY A 16 11.75 -8.48 -19.79
N GLY A 17 12.66 -7.59 -20.15
CA GLY A 17 13.73 -7.11 -19.28
C GLY A 17 13.32 -5.83 -18.56
N SER A 18 13.91 -4.69 -18.95
CA SER A 18 13.58 -3.38 -18.37
C SER A 18 12.14 -2.96 -18.65
N GLY A 19 11.64 -2.08 -17.81
CA GLY A 19 10.27 -1.64 -17.87
C GLY A 19 10.02 -0.31 -17.18
N ILE A 20 8.75 -0.02 -17.00
CA ILE A 20 8.26 1.13 -16.25
C ILE A 20 7.29 0.60 -15.19
N ALA A 21 7.45 1.05 -13.96
CA ALA A 21 6.48 0.85 -12.89
C ALA A 21 5.72 2.13 -12.58
N THR A 22 4.45 1.98 -12.19
CA THR A 22 3.60 3.07 -11.73
C THR A 22 2.85 2.65 -10.47
N SER A 23 2.63 3.61 -9.59
CA SER A 23 1.80 3.44 -8.39
C SER A 23 0.93 4.66 -8.15
N ILE A 24 0.01 4.55 -7.19
CA ILE A 24 -0.88 5.63 -6.79
C ILE A 24 -0.86 5.71 -5.27
N GLY A 25 -0.96 6.94 -4.74
CA GLY A 25 -1.19 7.21 -3.33
C GLY A 25 -2.19 8.33 -3.12
N HIS A 26 -2.98 8.24 -2.07
CA HIS A 26 -3.95 9.25 -1.65
C HIS A 26 -4.31 9.08 -0.17
N ALA A 27 -4.64 10.16 0.52
CA ALA A 27 -5.04 10.12 1.92
C ALA A 27 -6.19 11.10 2.22
N PRO A 28 -7.38 10.93 1.60
CA PRO A 28 -8.47 11.91 1.69
C PRO A 28 -9.02 12.04 3.12
N ALA A 29 -9.08 10.97 3.89
CA ALA A 29 -9.57 11.00 5.26
C ALA A 29 -8.59 11.75 6.19
N ALA A 30 -7.30 11.52 6.06
CA ALA A 30 -6.27 12.28 6.77
C ALA A 30 -6.29 13.77 6.36
N ALA A 31 -6.48 14.07 5.06
CA ALA A 31 -6.56 15.43 4.55
C ALA A 31 -7.77 16.22 5.08
N LEU A 32 -8.89 15.54 5.41
CA LEU A 32 -10.03 16.19 6.09
C LEU A 32 -9.64 16.72 7.47
N VAL A 33 -8.85 15.96 8.22
CA VAL A 33 -8.36 16.33 9.56
C VAL A 33 -7.24 17.35 9.43
N ASN A 34 -6.21 17.03 8.62
CA ASN A 34 -5.02 17.83 8.45
C ASN A 34 -4.54 17.80 6.99
N PRO A 35 -4.68 18.90 6.22
CA PRO A 35 -4.32 18.95 4.80
C PRO A 35 -2.81 18.77 4.56
N VAL A 36 -1.96 19.21 5.49
CA VAL A 36 -0.50 19.03 5.45
C VAL A 36 -0.16 17.54 5.54
N ALA A 37 -0.63 16.86 6.59
CA ALA A 37 -0.39 15.43 6.75
C ALA A 37 -1.00 14.62 5.59
N GLY A 38 -2.22 14.92 5.17
CA GLY A 38 -2.88 14.20 4.07
C GLY A 38 -2.14 14.28 2.75
N SER A 39 -1.52 15.42 2.41
CA SER A 39 -0.73 15.56 1.18
C SER A 39 0.61 14.83 1.26
N GLN A 40 1.27 14.86 2.42
CA GLN A 40 2.50 14.09 2.66
C GLN A 40 2.25 12.58 2.65
N LEU A 41 1.17 12.13 3.29
CA LEU A 41 0.78 10.72 3.29
C LEU A 41 0.41 10.21 1.89
N ALA A 42 -0.19 11.05 1.04
CA ALA A 42 -0.44 10.67 -0.36
C ALA A 42 0.85 10.41 -1.14
N ILE A 43 1.90 11.22 -0.91
CA ILE A 43 3.23 10.97 -1.48
C ILE A 43 3.82 9.68 -0.88
N ALA A 44 3.75 9.53 0.44
CA ALA A 44 4.28 8.35 1.12
C ALA A 44 3.66 7.05 0.58
N GLU A 45 2.32 6.99 0.44
CA GLU A 45 1.62 5.82 -0.08
C GLU A 45 2.03 5.51 -1.53
N ALA A 46 2.14 6.51 -2.39
CA ALA A 46 2.64 6.30 -3.75
C ALA A 46 4.06 5.70 -3.75
N LEU A 47 4.92 6.13 -2.82
CA LEU A 47 6.28 5.65 -2.71
C LEU A 47 6.38 4.27 -2.06
N THR A 48 5.64 3.99 -0.99
CA THR A 48 5.61 2.65 -0.36
C THR A 48 5.00 1.60 -1.28
N ASN A 49 4.14 2.01 -2.21
CA ASN A 49 3.61 1.15 -3.26
C ASN A 49 4.66 0.85 -4.36
N ILE A 50 5.36 1.85 -4.88
CA ILE A 50 6.34 1.64 -5.96
C ILE A 50 7.64 0.98 -5.48
N VAL A 51 7.92 0.99 -4.18
CA VAL A 51 9.16 0.46 -3.60
C VAL A 51 9.39 -1.02 -3.91
N PHE A 52 8.33 -1.76 -4.23
CA PHE A 52 8.38 -3.18 -4.58
C PHE A 52 8.77 -3.46 -6.05
N ALA A 53 9.00 -2.42 -6.83
CA ALA A 53 9.60 -2.51 -8.16
C ALA A 53 11.12 -2.23 -8.09
N PRO A 54 11.98 -3.03 -8.75
CA PRO A 54 13.43 -2.81 -8.74
C PRO A 54 13.79 -1.61 -9.62
N LEU A 55 13.74 -0.42 -9.03
CA LEU A 55 13.97 0.84 -9.73
C LEU A 55 15.42 0.98 -10.18
N THR A 56 15.62 1.37 -11.45
CA THR A 56 16.96 1.51 -12.05
C THR A 56 17.79 2.58 -11.33
N TYR A 57 17.15 3.66 -10.92
CA TYR A 57 17.81 4.81 -10.29
C TYR A 57 17.34 5.05 -8.85
N GLY A 58 16.73 4.04 -8.21
CA GLY A 58 16.21 4.17 -6.85
C GLY A 58 15.14 5.28 -6.73
N LEU A 59 15.08 5.91 -5.56
CA LEU A 59 14.12 6.99 -5.28
C LEU A 59 14.33 8.22 -6.17
N GLU A 60 15.57 8.59 -6.45
CA GLU A 60 15.91 9.76 -7.28
C GLU A 60 15.39 9.64 -8.72
N GLY A 61 15.17 8.41 -9.19
CA GLY A 61 14.58 8.12 -10.50
C GLY A 61 13.06 8.17 -10.54
N VAL A 62 12.39 8.41 -9.40
CA VAL A 62 10.93 8.50 -9.32
C VAL A 62 10.47 9.92 -9.68
N SER A 63 9.49 10.00 -10.56
CA SER A 63 8.80 11.23 -10.93
C SER A 63 7.33 11.14 -10.54
N LEU A 64 6.79 12.23 -10.00
CA LEU A 64 5.42 12.29 -9.50
C LEU A 64 4.52 13.15 -10.38
N SER A 65 3.24 12.81 -10.43
CA SER A 65 2.16 13.65 -10.94
C SER A 65 1.15 13.90 -9.83
N ALA A 66 0.83 15.17 -9.54
CA ALA A 66 -0.09 15.55 -8.48
C ALA A 66 -1.44 16.01 -9.06
N ASN A 67 -2.50 15.26 -8.73
CA ASN A 67 -3.85 15.58 -9.18
C ASN A 67 -4.68 16.07 -7.98
N TRP A 68 -4.89 17.40 -7.94
CA TRP A 68 -5.59 18.10 -6.87
C TRP A 68 -7.09 18.16 -7.13
N MET A 69 -7.88 17.75 -6.14
CA MET A 69 -9.34 17.87 -6.15
C MET A 69 -9.77 18.58 -4.87
N TRP A 70 -10.23 19.85 -5.00
CA TRP A 70 -10.44 20.70 -3.84
C TRP A 70 -11.67 21.60 -3.99
N PRO A 71 -12.48 21.80 -2.93
CA PRO A 71 -13.67 22.67 -2.98
C PRO A 71 -13.33 24.12 -2.63
N CYS A 72 -12.33 24.75 -3.30
CA CYS A 72 -11.74 26.05 -2.96
C CYS A 72 -12.71 27.24 -2.91
N ARG A 73 -13.91 27.10 -3.50
CA ARG A 73 -14.95 28.18 -3.45
C ARG A 73 -15.68 28.25 -2.11
N ASN A 74 -15.30 27.42 -1.14
CA ASN A 74 -15.85 27.42 0.19
C ASN A 74 -14.85 28.04 1.16
N GLU A 75 -15.37 28.65 2.23
CA GLU A 75 -14.59 29.40 3.21
C GLU A 75 -13.47 28.53 3.82
N GLY A 76 -12.24 29.04 3.78
CA GLY A 76 -11.04 28.41 4.35
C GLY A 76 -10.41 27.29 3.49
N GLU A 77 -11.09 26.81 2.45
CA GLU A 77 -10.59 25.68 1.65
C GLU A 77 -9.44 26.07 0.71
N ASP A 78 -9.35 27.32 0.31
CA ASP A 78 -8.21 27.85 -0.45
C ASP A 78 -6.93 27.92 0.39
N ALA A 79 -7.02 28.31 1.66
CA ALA A 79 -5.89 28.28 2.59
C ALA A 79 -5.44 26.84 2.87
N ARG A 80 -6.38 25.92 3.10
CA ARG A 80 -6.07 24.49 3.28
C ARG A 80 -5.39 23.88 2.06
N LEU A 81 -5.77 24.27 0.84
CA LEU A 81 -5.07 23.85 -0.37
C LEU A 81 -3.65 24.39 -0.42
N TYR A 82 -3.45 25.67 -0.07
CA TYR A 82 -2.12 26.27 -0.02
C TYR A 82 -1.20 25.48 0.92
N ASP A 83 -1.64 25.23 2.15
CA ASP A 83 -0.87 24.45 3.16
C ASP A 83 -0.54 23.05 2.65
N ALA A 84 -1.49 22.39 1.98
CA ALA A 84 -1.30 21.05 1.42
C ALA A 84 -0.27 21.04 0.28
N VAL A 85 -0.30 22.04 -0.61
CA VAL A 85 0.65 22.17 -1.73
C VAL A 85 2.05 22.49 -1.22
N GLU A 86 2.18 23.39 -0.26
CA GLU A 86 3.45 23.73 0.37
C GLU A 86 4.08 22.50 1.01
N ALA A 87 3.32 21.74 1.83
CA ALA A 87 3.80 20.53 2.49
C ALA A 87 4.20 19.42 1.51
N ALA A 88 3.45 19.23 0.42
CA ALA A 88 3.80 18.28 -0.63
C ALA A 88 5.09 18.66 -1.35
N SER A 89 5.26 19.97 -1.63
CA SER A 89 6.46 20.52 -2.26
C SER A 89 7.69 20.33 -1.37
N ASP A 90 7.59 20.68 -0.10
CA ASP A 90 8.69 20.59 0.86
C ASP A 90 9.13 19.13 1.06
N LEU A 91 8.18 18.20 1.16
CA LEU A 91 8.51 16.78 1.25
C LEU A 91 9.20 16.28 -0.02
N ALA A 92 8.69 16.64 -1.21
CA ALA A 92 9.30 16.22 -2.47
C ALA A 92 10.74 16.76 -2.61
N ILE A 93 10.97 18.01 -2.23
CA ILE A 93 12.31 18.63 -2.20
C ILE A 93 13.23 17.87 -1.23
N SER A 94 12.74 17.57 -0.02
CA SER A 94 13.52 16.85 1.00
C SER A 94 13.88 15.44 0.57
N LEU A 95 12.99 14.78 -0.18
CA LEU A 95 13.22 13.45 -0.74
C LEU A 95 14.08 13.46 -2.01
N GLY A 96 14.34 14.62 -2.60
CA GLY A 96 15.09 14.75 -3.85
C GLY A 96 14.35 14.28 -5.10
N ILE A 97 13.01 14.27 -5.06
CA ILE A 97 12.14 13.86 -6.17
C ILE A 97 11.38 15.04 -6.75
N ASN A 98 10.85 14.89 -7.97
CA ASN A 98 10.17 15.98 -8.65
C ASN A 98 8.67 15.73 -8.85
N ILE A 99 7.91 16.82 -8.97
CA ILE A 99 6.50 16.84 -9.36
C ILE A 99 6.37 17.70 -10.63
N PRO A 100 6.78 17.20 -11.81
CA PRO A 100 6.86 18.02 -13.02
C PRO A 100 5.49 18.28 -13.66
N THR A 101 4.47 17.54 -13.27
CA THR A 101 3.14 17.63 -13.87
C THR A 101 2.05 17.37 -12.84
N GLY A 102 0.85 17.75 -13.21
CA GLY A 102 -0.35 17.56 -12.41
C GLY A 102 -1.53 18.25 -13.05
N LYS A 103 -2.66 18.19 -12.36
CA LYS A 103 -3.87 18.95 -12.73
C LYS A 103 -4.66 19.27 -11.46
N ASP A 104 -5.56 20.23 -11.58
CA ASP A 104 -6.44 20.62 -10.49
C ASP A 104 -7.92 20.63 -10.90
N SER A 105 -8.77 20.38 -9.91
CA SER A 105 -10.21 20.55 -9.96
C SER A 105 -10.66 21.29 -8.71
N LEU A 106 -10.74 22.62 -8.77
CA LEU A 106 -10.90 23.50 -7.59
C LEU A 106 -12.35 23.85 -7.26
N SER A 107 -13.33 23.23 -7.91
CA SER A 107 -14.76 23.47 -7.68
C SER A 107 -15.52 22.21 -7.25
N MET A 108 -14.88 21.34 -6.50
CA MET A 108 -15.41 20.04 -6.09
C MET A 108 -16.51 20.15 -5.03
N THR A 109 -17.65 20.71 -5.45
CA THR A 109 -18.83 20.89 -4.62
C THR A 109 -20.06 20.43 -5.39
N GLN A 110 -20.77 19.44 -4.85
CA GLN A 110 -22.09 19.04 -5.37
C GLN A 110 -23.17 19.89 -4.74
N LYS A 111 -24.02 20.49 -5.57
CA LYS A 111 -25.21 21.27 -5.17
C LYS A 111 -26.46 20.50 -5.52
N TYR A 112 -27.42 20.48 -4.60
CA TYR A 112 -28.70 19.81 -4.78
C TYR A 112 -29.85 20.83 -4.97
N PRO A 113 -30.99 20.41 -5.58
CA PRO A 113 -32.14 21.30 -5.84
C PRO A 113 -32.76 21.87 -4.58
N ASP A 114 -32.65 21.22 -3.44
CA ASP A 114 -33.13 21.68 -2.12
C ASP A 114 -32.25 22.75 -1.48
N GLY A 115 -31.19 23.17 -2.16
CA GLY A 115 -30.21 24.17 -1.67
C GLY A 115 -29.10 23.58 -0.82
N SER A 116 -29.14 22.27 -0.50
CA SER A 116 -28.05 21.59 0.21
C SER A 116 -26.81 21.45 -0.69
N LYS A 117 -25.64 21.37 -0.06
CA LYS A 117 -24.37 21.12 -0.77
C LYS A 117 -23.53 20.10 -0.02
N VAL A 118 -22.81 19.30 -0.78
CA VAL A 118 -21.80 18.37 -0.26
C VAL A 118 -20.44 18.78 -0.85
N LEU A 119 -19.46 18.97 0.02
CA LEU A 119 -18.09 19.25 -0.35
C LEU A 119 -17.34 17.94 -0.52
N SER A 120 -16.56 17.82 -1.58
CA SER A 120 -15.55 16.77 -1.66
C SER A 120 -14.49 16.98 -0.58
N PRO A 121 -13.92 15.93 0.01
CA PRO A 121 -12.70 16.09 0.80
C PRO A 121 -11.62 16.73 -0.07
N GLY A 122 -10.93 17.74 0.47
CA GLY A 122 -9.72 18.27 -0.16
C GLY A 122 -8.68 17.15 -0.25
N THR A 123 -8.24 16.82 -1.45
CA THR A 123 -7.42 15.63 -1.69
C THR A 123 -6.42 15.87 -2.80
N VAL A 124 -5.23 15.27 -2.66
CA VAL A 124 -4.31 15.06 -3.76
C VAL A 124 -4.20 13.56 -4.06
N ILE A 125 -4.27 13.20 -5.33
CA ILE A 125 -3.89 11.87 -5.82
C ILE A 125 -2.52 11.99 -6.46
N ILE A 126 -1.56 11.28 -5.90
CA ILE A 126 -0.19 11.20 -6.40
C ILE A 126 -0.05 9.95 -7.25
N SER A 127 0.40 10.14 -8.49
CA SER A 127 0.87 9.03 -9.31
C SER A 127 2.38 9.07 -9.35
N ALA A 128 3.04 7.96 -9.01
CA ALA A 128 4.48 7.81 -9.13
C ALA A 128 4.81 6.96 -10.36
N ILE A 129 5.94 7.28 -11.00
CA ILE A 129 6.48 6.51 -12.13
C ILE A 129 7.99 6.39 -11.98
N GLY A 130 8.54 5.21 -12.29
CA GLY A 130 9.97 4.96 -12.29
C GLY A 130 10.37 3.89 -13.30
N GLU A 131 11.59 4.00 -13.81
CA GLU A 131 12.19 2.98 -14.65
C GLU A 131 12.56 1.75 -13.82
N VAL A 132 12.28 0.56 -14.36
CA VAL A 132 12.52 -0.73 -13.71
C VAL A 132 13.58 -1.48 -14.47
N SER A 133 14.59 -1.95 -13.75
CA SER A 133 15.72 -2.70 -14.32
C SER A 133 15.33 -4.11 -14.79
N ASP A 134 14.38 -4.76 -14.10
CA ASP A 134 13.87 -6.09 -14.46
C ASP A 134 12.43 -6.27 -13.96
N VAL A 135 11.46 -6.24 -14.88
CA VAL A 135 10.04 -6.41 -14.55
C VAL A 135 9.68 -7.77 -13.93
N LYS A 136 10.58 -8.77 -14.07
CA LYS A 136 10.37 -10.12 -13.49
C LYS A 136 10.70 -10.18 -12.00
N LYS A 137 11.35 -9.15 -11.47
CA LYS A 137 11.75 -9.06 -10.05
C LYS A 137 10.79 -8.20 -9.22
N ILE A 138 9.70 -7.73 -9.80
CA ILE A 138 8.68 -7.00 -9.06
C ILE A 138 8.04 -7.94 -8.05
N LEU A 139 7.96 -7.49 -6.79
CA LEU A 139 7.33 -8.26 -5.74
C LEU A 139 5.80 -8.18 -5.85
N SER A 140 5.18 -9.28 -5.48
CA SER A 140 3.73 -9.38 -5.28
C SER A 140 3.41 -9.26 -3.79
N PRO A 141 2.25 -8.71 -3.40
CA PRO A 141 1.80 -8.74 -2.01
C PRO A 141 1.36 -10.13 -1.54
N VAL A 142 1.35 -11.13 -2.42
CA VAL A 142 0.85 -12.48 -2.09
C VAL A 142 1.82 -13.20 -1.17
N LEU A 143 1.38 -13.45 0.06
CA LEU A 143 2.15 -14.20 1.06
C LEU A 143 2.44 -15.63 0.58
N LEU A 144 3.69 -16.06 0.65
CA LEU A 144 4.06 -17.46 0.45
C LEU A 144 3.77 -18.24 1.75
N PRO A 145 3.00 -19.37 1.73
CA PRO A 145 2.67 -20.15 2.92
C PRO A 145 3.87 -21.02 3.35
N ARG A 146 4.99 -20.38 3.65
CA ARG A 146 6.29 -20.96 3.99
C ARG A 146 6.67 -20.56 5.42
N PRO A 147 6.59 -21.49 6.42
CA PRO A 147 6.93 -21.19 7.82
C PRO A 147 8.38 -20.73 8.04
N ASP A 148 9.28 -21.12 7.14
CA ASP A 148 10.68 -20.72 7.12
C ASP A 148 10.93 -19.30 6.55
N TYR A 149 9.89 -18.65 6.01
CA TYR A 149 9.96 -17.29 5.44
C TYR A 149 9.13 -16.31 6.30
N PRO A 150 9.72 -15.74 7.36
CA PRO A 150 9.01 -14.85 8.26
C PRO A 150 8.60 -13.54 7.60
N VAL A 151 7.60 -12.88 8.21
CA VAL A 151 7.15 -11.54 7.82
C VAL A 151 7.69 -10.51 8.80
N TYR A 152 8.17 -9.41 8.26
CA TYR A 152 8.67 -8.25 8.97
C TYR A 152 7.80 -7.03 8.70
N HIS A 153 7.60 -6.23 9.73
CA HIS A 153 7.17 -4.84 9.62
C HIS A 153 8.42 -3.96 9.53
N ILE A 154 8.40 -2.99 8.64
CA ILE A 154 9.46 -1.99 8.47
C ILE A 154 8.83 -0.62 8.52
N ASP A 155 9.29 0.23 9.46
CA ASP A 155 8.80 1.58 9.64
C ASP A 155 9.37 2.53 8.57
N PHE A 156 8.51 3.43 8.08
CA PHE A 156 8.88 4.52 7.17
C PHE A 156 8.55 5.90 7.75
N SER A 157 7.85 5.95 8.87
CA SER A 157 7.32 7.20 9.42
C SER A 157 8.26 7.90 10.41
N PHE A 158 9.05 7.14 11.16
CA PHE A 158 9.82 7.60 12.33
C PHE A 158 8.96 8.39 13.33
N ALA A 159 7.67 8.13 13.36
CA ALA A 159 6.70 8.85 14.16
C ALA A 159 5.92 7.90 15.08
N PRO A 160 5.42 8.38 16.22
CA PRO A 160 4.48 7.60 17.03
C PRO A 160 3.25 7.18 16.22
N LEU A 161 2.72 5.99 16.54
CA LEU A 161 1.50 5.49 15.88
C LEU A 161 0.31 6.40 16.18
N ALA A 162 -0.43 6.77 15.15
CA ALA A 162 -1.56 7.69 15.21
C ALA A 162 -2.76 7.14 14.45
N LEU A 163 -3.98 7.38 14.94
CA LEU A 163 -5.24 6.82 14.41
C LEU A 163 -6.04 7.83 13.57
N GLY A 164 -5.58 9.07 13.45
CA GLY A 164 -6.26 10.12 12.70
C GLY A 164 -6.27 9.86 11.21
N GLY A 165 -7.34 10.28 10.54
CA GLY A 165 -7.56 9.92 9.14
C GLY A 165 -8.23 8.55 8.95
N SER A 166 -8.37 7.78 10.03
CA SER A 166 -9.17 6.56 10.11
C SER A 166 -10.51 6.82 10.81
N ALA A 167 -11.33 5.79 10.99
CA ALA A 167 -12.57 5.87 11.76
C ALA A 167 -12.36 5.93 13.30
N LEU A 168 -11.11 5.88 13.78
CA LEU A 168 -10.80 5.58 15.19
C LEU A 168 -10.16 6.72 15.97
N GLY A 169 -9.64 7.77 15.34
CA GLY A 169 -8.91 8.82 16.08
C GLY A 169 -8.72 10.12 15.33
N ASP A 170 -8.17 11.13 16.02
CA ASP A 170 -8.07 12.51 15.56
C ASP A 170 -6.65 12.95 15.17
N GLU A 171 -5.61 12.38 15.80
CA GLU A 171 -4.23 12.69 15.45
C GLU A 171 -3.84 11.94 14.17
N THR A 172 -3.40 12.68 13.16
CA THR A 172 -3.01 12.10 11.88
C THR A 172 -1.61 11.51 11.92
N PRO A 173 -1.35 10.36 11.27
CA PRO A 173 -0.01 9.90 10.99
C PRO A 173 0.79 10.96 10.22
N ARG A 174 2.11 10.92 10.37
CA ARG A 174 3.01 11.85 9.68
C ARG A 174 4.35 11.19 9.37
N ILE A 175 5.11 11.81 8.48
CA ILE A 175 6.52 11.53 8.29
C ILE A 175 7.28 12.51 9.19
N GLU A 176 7.96 12.01 10.22
CA GLU A 176 8.71 12.86 11.14
C GLU A 176 9.99 13.37 10.50
N GLU A 177 10.73 12.48 9.83
CA GLU A 177 12.00 12.77 9.21
C GLU A 177 12.06 12.26 7.75
N PRO A 178 12.05 13.12 6.73
CA PRO A 178 12.13 12.72 5.33
C PRO A 178 13.41 11.93 4.98
N GLU A 179 14.51 12.21 5.65
CA GLU A 179 15.77 11.48 5.48
C GLU A 179 15.61 10.01 5.88
N TYR A 180 14.98 9.75 7.03
CA TYR A 180 14.69 8.39 7.48
C TYR A 180 13.82 7.63 6.46
N PHE A 181 12.78 8.29 5.91
CA PHE A 181 11.95 7.70 4.86
C PHE A 181 12.78 7.32 3.64
N ARG A 182 13.70 8.20 3.21
CA ARG A 182 14.61 7.95 2.08
C ARG A 182 15.53 6.76 2.33
N GLU A 183 16.11 6.65 3.52
CA GLU A 183 16.96 5.53 3.91
C GLU A 183 16.18 4.22 3.98
N ALA A 184 14.95 4.22 4.52
CA ALA A 184 14.06 3.06 4.54
C ALA A 184 13.73 2.60 3.11
N PHE A 185 13.39 3.52 2.22
CA PHE A 185 13.15 3.23 0.80
C PHE A 185 14.39 2.60 0.14
N THR A 186 15.55 3.17 0.37
CA THR A 186 16.84 2.69 -0.19
C THR A 186 17.16 1.28 0.32
N ALA A 187 16.95 1.01 1.59
CA ALA A 187 17.17 -0.32 2.18
C ALA A 187 16.25 -1.39 1.55
N ILE A 188 14.98 -1.08 1.30
CA ILE A 188 14.08 -2.00 0.60
C ILE A 188 14.54 -2.24 -0.84
N GLN A 189 14.96 -1.20 -1.56
CA GLN A 189 15.51 -1.34 -2.92
C GLN A 189 16.76 -2.23 -2.96
N GLU A 190 17.65 -2.11 -1.99
CA GLU A 190 18.82 -2.97 -1.86
C GLU A 190 18.41 -4.43 -1.63
N LEU A 191 17.52 -4.69 -0.66
CA LEU A 191 17.04 -6.03 -0.34
C LEU A 191 16.33 -6.69 -1.54
N LEU A 192 15.55 -5.91 -2.29
CA LEU A 192 14.86 -6.35 -3.49
C LEU A 192 15.87 -6.73 -4.60
N GLN A 193 16.85 -5.89 -4.87
CA GLN A 193 17.88 -6.15 -5.88
C GLN A 193 18.72 -7.38 -5.54
N ARG A 194 19.00 -7.60 -4.26
CA ARG A 194 19.71 -8.78 -3.75
C ARG A 194 18.88 -10.06 -3.78
N GLY A 195 17.56 -9.96 -4.05
CA GLY A 195 16.65 -11.12 -4.07
C GLY A 195 16.36 -11.72 -2.70
N VAL A 196 16.51 -10.94 -1.63
CA VAL A 196 16.25 -11.34 -0.24
C VAL A 196 14.75 -11.38 0.06
N LEU A 197 13.97 -10.49 -0.57
CA LEU A 197 12.53 -10.37 -0.39
C LEU A 197 11.78 -11.30 -1.35
N VAL A 198 10.69 -11.91 -0.87
CA VAL A 198 9.85 -12.83 -1.65
C VAL A 198 8.40 -12.38 -1.79
N ALA A 199 7.92 -11.51 -0.92
CA ALA A 199 6.65 -10.79 -1.02
C ALA A 199 6.76 -9.46 -0.27
N GLY A 200 5.90 -8.50 -0.61
CA GLY A 200 5.85 -7.21 0.06
C GLY A 200 4.52 -6.51 -0.17
N HIS A 201 4.07 -5.72 0.82
CA HIS A 201 2.83 -4.96 0.80
C HIS A 201 2.96 -3.69 1.62
N ASP A 202 2.35 -2.59 1.18
CA ASP A 202 2.32 -1.35 1.93
C ASP A 202 1.36 -1.42 3.13
N ILE A 203 1.52 -0.51 4.09
CA ILE A 203 0.54 -0.27 5.14
C ILE A 203 -0.16 1.04 4.81
N SER A 204 -1.44 0.95 4.48
CA SER A 204 -2.31 2.07 4.13
C SER A 204 -3.64 1.98 4.86
N ALA A 205 -4.76 2.23 4.18
CA ALA A 205 -6.08 2.25 4.79
C ALA A 205 -6.43 0.95 5.55
N GLY A 206 -6.75 1.08 6.83
CA GLY A 206 -7.07 -0.03 7.73
C GLY A 206 -5.88 -0.58 8.52
N GLY A 207 -4.68 -0.04 8.30
CA GLY A 207 -3.49 -0.31 9.10
C GLY A 207 -2.93 -1.73 8.97
N LEU A 208 -2.10 -2.11 9.94
CA LEU A 208 -1.34 -3.37 9.96
C LEU A 208 -2.21 -4.61 9.77
N VAL A 209 -3.33 -4.71 10.49
CA VAL A 209 -4.18 -5.91 10.43
C VAL A 209 -4.80 -6.11 9.06
N THR A 210 -5.15 -5.03 8.37
CA THR A 210 -5.70 -5.08 7.01
C THR A 210 -4.64 -5.52 6.02
N ALA A 211 -3.45 -4.93 6.04
CA ALA A 211 -2.35 -5.31 5.17
C ALA A 211 -1.94 -6.79 5.33
N LEU A 212 -1.88 -7.30 6.56
CA LEU A 212 -1.62 -8.72 6.84
C LEU A 212 -2.70 -9.65 6.25
N LEU A 213 -3.98 -9.26 6.36
CA LEU A 213 -5.09 -10.02 5.77
C LEU A 213 -5.03 -10.01 4.24
N GLU A 214 -4.74 -8.85 3.65
CA GLU A 214 -4.65 -8.65 2.20
C GLU A 214 -3.54 -9.52 1.60
N MET A 215 -2.39 -9.63 2.25
CA MET A 215 -1.33 -10.56 1.84
C MET A 215 -1.80 -12.04 1.81
N CYS A 216 -2.76 -12.41 2.67
CA CYS A 216 -3.31 -13.77 2.76
C CYS A 216 -4.47 -14.03 1.79
N PHE A 217 -5.20 -13.01 1.33
CA PHE A 217 -6.45 -13.15 0.57
C PHE A 217 -6.31 -13.91 -0.75
N PRO A 218 -5.25 -13.76 -1.55
CA PRO A 218 -5.12 -14.48 -2.82
C PRO A 218 -4.92 -15.99 -2.67
N ASN A 219 -4.42 -16.44 -1.53
CA ASN A 219 -4.14 -17.83 -1.27
C ASN A 219 -5.41 -18.67 -1.04
N VAL A 220 -5.39 -19.93 -1.47
CA VAL A 220 -6.46 -20.91 -1.21
C VAL A 220 -6.20 -21.74 0.05
N SER A 221 -4.97 -21.73 0.54
CA SER A 221 -4.51 -22.45 1.75
C SER A 221 -3.37 -21.63 2.39
N GLY A 222 -3.15 -21.86 3.66
CA GLY A 222 -2.15 -21.16 4.45
C GLY A 222 -2.78 -20.10 5.37
N GLY A 223 -2.22 -20.01 6.56
CA GLY A 223 -2.57 -19.04 7.60
C GLY A 223 -1.39 -18.16 7.97
N LEU A 224 -1.56 -17.38 9.02
CA LEU A 224 -0.53 -16.48 9.53
C LEU A 224 -0.63 -16.38 11.06
N SER A 225 0.45 -16.66 11.76
CA SER A 225 0.58 -16.41 13.19
C SER A 225 1.37 -15.12 13.41
N VAL A 226 0.77 -14.13 14.06
CA VAL A 226 1.31 -12.77 14.26
C VAL A 226 1.59 -12.56 15.74
N ASP A 227 2.82 -12.24 16.10
CA ASP A 227 3.22 -11.89 17.47
C ASP A 227 3.37 -10.37 17.62
N LEU A 228 2.41 -9.77 18.30
CA LEU A 228 2.36 -8.34 18.56
C LEU A 228 3.34 -7.88 19.64
N SER A 229 3.92 -8.80 20.42
CA SER A 229 4.93 -8.48 21.44
C SER A 229 6.27 -8.05 20.85
N ALA A 230 6.45 -8.23 19.53
CA ALA A 230 7.61 -7.73 18.78
C ALA A 230 7.67 -6.20 18.68
N PHE A 231 6.56 -5.52 18.95
CA PHE A 231 6.48 -4.06 18.91
C PHE A 231 6.67 -3.43 20.28
N PRO A 232 7.28 -2.24 20.36
CA PRO A 232 7.39 -1.49 21.61
C PRO A 232 6.07 -0.81 22.04
N GLU A 233 5.12 -0.63 21.11
CA GLU A 233 3.80 -0.03 21.37
C GLU A 233 2.90 -1.01 22.13
N GLY A 234 2.34 -0.57 23.26
CA GLY A 234 1.45 -1.38 24.07
C GLY A 234 -0.04 -1.19 23.79
N ASP A 235 -0.44 -0.16 23.05
CA ASP A 235 -1.82 0.06 22.62
C ASP A 235 -2.13 -0.77 21.38
N LEU A 236 -2.84 -1.87 21.59
CA LEU A 236 -3.19 -2.81 20.52
C LEU A 236 -4.06 -2.16 19.42
N VAL A 237 -4.87 -1.16 19.75
CA VAL A 237 -5.70 -0.47 18.76
C VAL A 237 -4.82 0.37 17.84
N LYS A 238 -3.88 1.14 18.40
CA LYS A 238 -2.89 1.87 17.61
C LYS A 238 -2.06 0.93 16.76
N LEU A 239 -1.56 -0.14 17.36
CA LEU A 239 -0.72 -1.10 16.66
C LEU A 239 -1.41 -1.74 15.45
N LEU A 240 -2.68 -2.11 15.58
CA LEU A 240 -3.43 -2.82 14.54
C LEU A 240 -3.99 -1.89 13.46
N PHE A 241 -4.36 -0.66 13.81
CA PHE A 241 -5.16 0.22 12.95
C PHE A 241 -4.52 1.56 12.63
N ALA A 242 -3.33 1.89 13.15
CA ALA A 242 -2.62 3.07 12.71
C ALA A 242 -2.19 2.93 11.25
N GLU A 243 -2.40 4.01 10.49
CA GLU A 243 -2.09 4.10 9.06
C GLU A 243 -0.76 4.87 8.85
N ASN A 244 0.18 4.71 9.76
CA ASN A 244 1.52 5.27 9.61
C ASN A 244 2.22 4.62 8.41
N PRO A 245 2.95 5.41 7.58
CA PRO A 245 3.72 4.86 6.49
C PRO A 245 4.67 3.75 6.94
N GLY A 246 4.57 2.61 6.31
CA GLY A 246 5.36 1.43 6.59
C GLY A 246 5.10 0.35 5.55
N VAL A 247 5.88 -0.72 5.60
CA VAL A 247 5.70 -1.86 4.71
C VAL A 247 5.81 -3.18 5.45
N LEU A 248 5.13 -4.19 4.92
CA LEU A 248 5.28 -5.58 5.29
C LEU A 248 6.14 -6.28 4.24
N VAL A 249 7.13 -7.03 4.66
CA VAL A 249 7.93 -7.83 3.74
C VAL A 249 8.08 -9.25 4.26
N GLN A 250 8.01 -10.21 3.35
CA GLN A 250 8.36 -11.61 3.61
C GLN A 250 9.74 -11.89 3.05
N THR A 251 10.58 -12.58 3.79
CA THR A 251 11.97 -12.83 3.39
C THR A 251 12.34 -14.30 3.42
N SER A 252 13.20 -14.70 2.48
CA SER A 252 13.87 -16.01 2.48
C SER A 252 15.21 -16.01 3.23
N ASP A 253 15.72 -14.82 3.59
CA ASP A 253 16.99 -14.63 4.30
C ASP A 253 16.84 -13.57 5.39
N PRO A 254 16.37 -13.97 6.59
CA PRO A 254 16.19 -13.05 7.71
C PRO A 254 17.48 -12.36 8.16
N GLU A 255 18.61 -13.06 8.11
CA GLU A 255 19.89 -12.52 8.56
C GLU A 255 20.37 -11.39 7.65
N ALA A 256 20.26 -11.58 6.33
CA ALA A 256 20.60 -10.55 5.36
C ALA A 256 19.67 -9.34 5.46
N LEU A 257 18.35 -9.55 5.65
CA LEU A 257 17.39 -8.48 5.85
C LEU A 257 17.72 -7.64 7.08
N GLU A 258 17.89 -8.30 8.22
CA GLU A 258 18.16 -7.60 9.49
C GLU A 258 19.51 -6.88 9.47
N ALA A 259 20.52 -7.41 8.77
CA ALA A 259 21.81 -6.75 8.63
C ALA A 259 21.69 -5.42 7.87
N VAL A 260 20.98 -5.42 6.74
CA VAL A 260 20.76 -4.19 5.93
C VAL A 260 20.00 -3.15 6.72
N LEU A 261 18.91 -3.54 7.39
CA LEU A 261 18.08 -2.60 8.15
C LEU A 261 18.81 -2.01 9.37
N ARG A 262 19.61 -2.82 10.07
CA ARG A 262 20.44 -2.31 11.18
C ARG A 262 21.53 -1.36 10.70
N ASP A 263 22.18 -1.66 9.59
CA ASP A 263 23.23 -0.81 9.02
C ASP A 263 22.66 0.56 8.59
N ALA A 264 21.45 0.55 8.03
CA ALA A 264 20.70 1.75 7.67
C ALA A 264 19.99 2.42 8.88
N SER A 265 20.06 1.86 10.09
CA SER A 265 19.36 2.37 11.30
C SER A 265 17.84 2.47 11.14
N ILE A 266 17.23 1.60 10.37
CA ILE A 266 15.78 1.57 10.13
C ILE A 266 15.10 0.68 11.17
N GLY A 267 13.96 1.16 11.71
CA GLY A 267 13.12 0.42 12.65
C GLY A 267 12.39 -0.74 11.96
N PHE A 268 12.53 -1.93 12.53
CA PHE A 268 11.85 -3.12 12.03
C PHE A 268 11.45 -4.06 13.17
N ALA A 269 10.47 -4.92 12.90
CA ALA A 269 10.08 -6.00 13.80
C ALA A 269 9.76 -7.26 13.00
N ARG A 270 10.28 -8.41 13.45
CA ARG A 270 9.84 -9.72 12.95
C ARG A 270 8.53 -10.06 13.63
N ILE A 271 7.42 -9.96 12.89
CA ILE A 271 6.08 -9.97 13.47
C ILE A 271 5.28 -11.23 13.20
N ALA A 272 5.58 -11.98 12.15
CA ALA A 272 4.72 -13.09 11.83
C ALA A 272 5.45 -14.26 11.17
N VAL A 273 4.85 -15.45 11.37
CA VAL A 273 5.27 -16.70 10.76
C VAL A 273 4.09 -17.26 9.95
N PRO A 274 4.26 -17.47 8.63
CA PRO A 274 3.25 -18.10 7.80
C PRO A 274 3.02 -19.56 8.19
N GLU A 275 1.79 -20.02 8.03
CA GLU A 275 1.39 -21.39 8.21
C GLU A 275 1.12 -22.05 6.84
N ALA A 276 1.61 -23.26 6.62
CA ALA A 276 1.47 -23.96 5.34
C ALA A 276 0.01 -24.38 5.04
N THR A 277 -0.79 -24.55 6.06
CA THR A 277 -2.18 -25.04 5.97
C THR A 277 -3.12 -24.16 6.80
N GLY A 278 -4.42 -24.41 6.68
CA GLY A 278 -5.43 -23.62 7.40
C GLY A 278 -5.81 -22.34 6.65
N ARG A 279 -6.66 -21.53 7.28
CA ARG A 279 -7.14 -20.20 6.80
C ARG A 279 -7.45 -19.30 7.98
N GLN A 280 -6.53 -19.27 8.95
CA GLN A 280 -6.66 -18.40 10.12
C GLN A 280 -5.49 -17.42 10.16
N LEU A 281 -5.79 -16.18 10.53
CA LEU A 281 -4.81 -15.20 10.97
C LEU A 281 -4.97 -15.07 12.49
N SER A 282 -3.96 -15.53 13.24
CA SER A 282 -3.95 -15.50 14.69
C SER A 282 -3.10 -14.34 15.19
N LEU A 283 -3.70 -13.45 16.00
CA LEU A 283 -3.01 -12.37 16.68
C LEU A 283 -2.64 -12.83 18.08
N CYS A 284 -1.37 -12.81 18.40
CA CYS A 284 -0.82 -13.28 19.67
C CYS A 284 -0.06 -12.17 20.39
N LEU A 285 0.04 -12.27 21.71
CA LEU A 285 0.96 -11.50 22.54
C LEU A 285 1.88 -12.52 23.24
N GLY A 286 3.06 -12.73 22.67
CA GLY A 286 3.91 -13.84 23.03
C GLY A 286 3.21 -15.20 22.78
N ASN A 287 3.02 -15.98 23.85
CA ASN A 287 2.36 -17.30 23.75
C ASN A 287 0.84 -17.26 23.87
N GLU A 288 0.23 -16.11 24.13
CA GLU A 288 -1.22 -15.95 24.31
C GLU A 288 -1.87 -15.54 23.00
N THR A 289 -2.81 -16.32 22.49
CA THR A 289 -3.65 -15.94 21.35
C THR A 289 -4.77 -15.02 21.80
N LEU A 290 -4.74 -13.78 21.37
CA LEU A 290 -5.75 -12.77 21.67
C LEU A 290 -6.98 -12.90 20.78
N LEU A 291 -6.76 -13.16 19.49
CA LEU A 291 -7.82 -13.20 18.48
C LEU A 291 -7.40 -14.09 17.31
N SER A 292 -8.36 -14.82 16.75
CA SER A 292 -8.19 -15.57 15.51
C SER A 292 -9.23 -15.13 14.49
N LEU A 293 -8.79 -14.77 13.29
CA LEU A 293 -9.60 -14.25 12.20
C LEU A 293 -9.65 -15.27 11.06
N ASP A 294 -10.87 -15.65 10.66
CA ASP A 294 -11.06 -16.44 9.45
C ASP A 294 -10.77 -15.59 8.22
N ILE A 295 -9.69 -15.90 7.49
CA ILE A 295 -9.17 -15.14 6.35
C ILE A 295 -10.22 -15.07 5.22
N ASP A 296 -10.91 -16.18 4.95
CA ASP A 296 -11.90 -16.23 3.85
C ASP A 296 -13.14 -15.39 4.17
N ALA A 297 -13.60 -15.44 5.42
CA ALA A 297 -14.71 -14.58 5.88
C ALA A 297 -14.32 -13.09 5.85
N LYS A 298 -13.07 -12.75 6.22
CA LYS A 298 -12.57 -11.36 6.15
C LYS A 298 -12.39 -10.89 4.72
N ARG A 299 -11.94 -11.75 3.81
CA ARG A 299 -11.87 -11.45 2.37
C ARG A 299 -13.27 -11.18 1.79
N ASP A 300 -14.26 -11.99 2.12
CA ASP A 300 -15.63 -11.78 1.67
C ASP A 300 -16.20 -10.46 2.21
N LEU A 301 -15.90 -10.10 3.46
CA LEU A 301 -16.27 -8.82 4.05
C LEU A 301 -15.58 -7.62 3.36
N TRP A 302 -14.28 -7.72 3.11
CA TRP A 302 -13.48 -6.72 2.38
C TRP A 302 -14.04 -6.48 0.97
N TYR A 303 -14.35 -7.53 0.24
CA TYR A 303 -14.90 -7.43 -1.12
C TYR A 303 -16.37 -6.96 -1.14
N ARG A 304 -17.10 -7.12 -0.03
CA ARG A 304 -18.53 -6.79 0.07
C ARG A 304 -18.81 -5.31 -0.20
N SER A 305 -17.93 -4.40 0.15
CA SER A 305 -18.10 -2.96 -0.13
C SER A 305 -18.25 -2.70 -1.63
N SER A 306 -17.38 -3.30 -2.45
CA SER A 306 -17.47 -3.22 -3.91
C SER A 306 -18.76 -3.84 -4.45
N TYR A 307 -19.20 -4.97 -3.90
CA TYR A 307 -20.48 -5.59 -4.26
C TYR A 307 -21.68 -4.69 -3.97
N LEU A 308 -21.70 -4.03 -2.81
CA LEU A 308 -22.79 -3.12 -2.45
C LEU A 308 -22.87 -1.91 -3.38
N MET A 309 -21.76 -1.37 -3.83
CA MET A 309 -21.70 -0.30 -4.84
C MET A 309 -22.12 -0.79 -6.22
N ASP A 310 -21.63 -1.98 -6.61
CA ASP A 310 -21.92 -2.59 -7.92
C ASP A 310 -23.42 -2.81 -8.17
N LYS A 311 -24.17 -3.13 -7.12
CA LYS A 311 -25.66 -3.26 -7.18
C LYS A 311 -26.37 -2.00 -7.69
N TYR A 312 -25.77 -0.82 -7.50
CA TYR A 312 -26.33 0.45 -7.99
C TYR A 312 -25.86 0.80 -9.41
N GLN A 313 -24.77 0.23 -9.86
CA GLN A 313 -24.16 0.52 -11.16
C GLN A 313 -24.51 -0.51 -12.23
N SER A 314 -24.81 -1.75 -11.83
CA SER A 314 -25.24 -2.84 -12.68
C SER A 314 -26.53 -3.49 -12.17
N SER A 315 -26.97 -4.62 -12.74
CA SER A 315 -28.08 -5.36 -12.15
C SER A 315 -27.66 -6.08 -10.87
N GLU A 316 -28.62 -6.25 -9.93
CA GLU A 316 -28.37 -7.00 -8.70
C GLU A 316 -27.92 -8.45 -8.96
N GLU A 317 -28.46 -9.07 -9.99
CA GLU A 317 -28.09 -10.43 -10.42
C GLU A 317 -26.63 -10.51 -10.85
N GLN A 318 -26.18 -9.61 -11.72
CA GLN A 318 -24.79 -9.55 -12.20
C GLN A 318 -23.82 -9.20 -11.08
N ALA A 319 -24.17 -8.26 -10.21
CA ALA A 319 -23.35 -7.91 -9.05
C ALA A 319 -23.19 -9.11 -8.10
N LYS A 320 -24.27 -9.85 -7.84
CA LYS A 320 -24.25 -11.06 -7.02
C LYS A 320 -23.42 -12.17 -7.66
N GLU A 321 -23.53 -12.34 -8.96
CA GLU A 321 -22.72 -13.33 -9.70
C GLU A 321 -21.23 -13.02 -9.60
N ARG A 322 -20.81 -11.77 -9.81
CA ARG A 322 -19.41 -11.33 -9.63
C ARG A 322 -18.92 -11.57 -8.20
N PHE A 323 -19.71 -11.19 -7.20
CA PHE A 323 -19.37 -11.39 -5.79
C PHE A 323 -19.25 -12.88 -5.42
N THR A 324 -20.08 -13.74 -5.97
CA THR A 324 -20.03 -15.18 -5.71
C THR A 324 -18.82 -15.84 -6.39
N ASN A 325 -18.42 -15.33 -7.56
CA ASN A 325 -17.42 -15.96 -8.41
C ASN A 325 -16.01 -15.36 -8.31
N TYR A 326 -15.81 -14.19 -7.68
CA TYR A 326 -14.51 -13.52 -7.63
C TYR A 326 -13.38 -14.42 -7.11
N LYS A 327 -13.67 -15.31 -6.19
CA LYS A 327 -12.73 -16.28 -5.59
C LYS A 327 -12.53 -17.58 -6.39
N LYS A 328 -13.27 -17.76 -7.49
CA LYS A 328 -13.29 -18.99 -8.29
C LYS A 328 -12.75 -18.79 -9.70
N GLN A 329 -11.98 -17.73 -9.93
CA GLN A 329 -11.48 -17.39 -11.26
C GLN A 329 -9.97 -17.67 -11.37
N PRO A 330 -9.54 -18.91 -11.55
CA PRO A 330 -8.16 -19.19 -11.92
C PRO A 330 -7.89 -18.54 -13.28
N LEU A 331 -6.81 -17.75 -13.39
CA LEU A 331 -6.32 -17.32 -14.70
C LEU A 331 -5.82 -18.57 -15.43
N GLN A 332 -6.53 -18.92 -16.51
CA GLN A 332 -6.12 -19.97 -17.43
C GLN A 332 -5.85 -19.35 -18.79
N PHE A 333 -4.62 -19.49 -19.24
CA PHE A 333 -4.21 -19.05 -20.56
C PHE A 333 -4.22 -20.25 -21.52
N HIS A 334 -4.95 -20.12 -22.60
CA HIS A 334 -4.95 -21.11 -23.70
C HIS A 334 -4.05 -20.58 -24.81
N TYR A 335 -2.92 -21.22 -24.99
CA TYR A 335 -2.02 -20.86 -26.09
C TYR A 335 -2.29 -21.76 -27.30
N PRO A 336 -2.11 -21.25 -28.54
CA PRO A 336 -2.13 -22.07 -29.72
C PRO A 336 -1.13 -23.22 -29.66
N GLU A 337 -1.44 -24.33 -30.34
CA GLU A 337 -0.49 -25.45 -30.43
C GLU A 337 0.83 -24.97 -31.06
N GLY A 338 1.94 -25.31 -30.43
CA GLY A 338 3.28 -24.87 -30.86
C GLY A 338 3.72 -23.49 -30.38
N PHE A 339 2.90 -22.78 -29.57
CA PHE A 339 3.33 -21.50 -28.96
C PHE A 339 4.47 -21.72 -27.97
N THR A 340 5.62 -21.16 -28.26
CA THR A 340 6.84 -21.33 -27.44
C THR A 340 7.08 -20.21 -26.43
N GLY A 341 6.35 -19.11 -26.53
CA GLY A 341 6.60 -17.89 -25.73
C GLY A 341 7.91 -17.17 -26.09
N LYS A 342 8.60 -17.60 -27.13
CA LYS A 342 9.83 -16.95 -27.61
C LYS A 342 9.54 -16.13 -28.86
N LEU A 343 10.23 -15.01 -28.99
CA LEU A 343 10.26 -14.28 -30.25
C LEU A 343 10.91 -15.20 -31.33
N ALA A 344 10.31 -15.23 -32.50
CA ALA A 344 10.98 -15.82 -33.64
C ALA A 344 12.23 -15.00 -33.95
N ASP A 345 13.37 -15.68 -34.18
CA ASP A 345 14.61 -15.05 -34.62
C ASP A 345 14.47 -14.41 -36.00
#